data_036a1a7e22910dfe31aed970ff82472d
#
_entry.id   036a1a7e22910dfe31aed970ff82472d
#
_cell.length_a   1.000
_cell.length_b   1.000
_cell.length_c   1.000
_cell.angle_alpha   90.00
_cell.angle_beta   90.00
_cell.angle_gamma   90.00
#
_symmetry.space_group_name_H-M   'P 1'
#
loop_
_entity.id
_entity.type
_entity.pdbx_description
1 polymer ?
#
loop_
_entity_poly.entity_id
_entity_poly.type
_entity_poly.pdbx_seq_one_letter_code
_entity_poly.pdbx_strand_id
1 'polypeptide(L)'
;KLDKGDRIRTAKDAHAFVRLGDGSVIEMKDRSEFYLTKNSLGTTIHLNRGAIVVEAAKQGKQHLFVDTGDGSHVSVTGTVFSVNSGTKGSRVSVIEGEVHMDHAGSERVLRGGEQATTSASIERIPVKDEISWSRKAARYAETLSAFNSLNKELGKVAQPGVRNSTHLLDLMPEGTIVYAALPNLTSTIVESHRIMQERINQNAALREWWAKEASG
;
A
#
# COMPACT_ATOMS: atom_id res chain seq x y z
N LYS A 1 25.81 0.36 14.40
CA LYS A 1 24.66 -0.38 14.94
C LYS A 1 23.82 0.63 15.71
N LEU A 2 22.51 0.64 15.50
CA LEU A 2 21.60 1.51 16.22
C LEU A 2 21.10 0.75 17.44
N ASP A 3 21.08 1.41 18.59
CA ASP A 3 20.54 0.88 19.82
C ASP A 3 19.08 1.35 20.04
N LYS A 4 18.37 0.69 20.96
CA LYS A 4 16.97 1.01 21.26
C LYS A 4 16.86 2.46 21.77
N GLY A 5 16.07 3.27 21.06
CA GLY A 5 15.82 4.67 21.43
C GLY A 5 16.75 5.67 20.74
N ASP A 6 17.74 5.21 19.95
CA ASP A 6 18.57 6.11 19.18
C ASP A 6 17.73 6.90 18.18
N ARG A 7 18.01 8.22 18.12
CA ARG A 7 17.38 9.11 17.14
C ARG A 7 18.27 9.28 15.93
N ILE A 8 17.67 9.09 14.77
CA ILE A 8 18.32 9.27 13.48
C ILE A 8 17.82 10.57 12.88
N ARG A 9 18.75 11.43 12.47
CA ARG A 9 18.45 12.73 11.84
C ARG A 9 19.25 12.93 10.59
N THR A 10 18.61 13.49 9.57
CA THR A 10 19.27 13.99 8.36
C THR A 10 19.39 15.51 8.41
N ALA A 11 20.57 16.02 8.02
CA ALA A 11 20.79 17.45 7.83
C ALA A 11 20.08 17.96 6.57
N LYS A 12 20.15 19.27 6.32
CA LYS A 12 19.73 19.86 5.05
C LYS A 12 20.53 19.23 3.90
N ASP A 13 19.85 18.94 2.80
CA ASP A 13 20.42 18.34 1.58
C ASP A 13 21.08 16.96 1.78
N ALA A 14 20.82 16.32 2.94
CA ALA A 14 21.31 14.98 3.27
C ALA A 14 20.23 13.92 3.07
N HIS A 15 20.66 12.73 2.65
CA HIS A 15 19.87 11.53 2.57
C HIS A 15 20.48 10.41 3.40
N ALA A 16 19.65 9.54 3.96
CA ALA A 16 20.13 8.36 4.67
C ALA A 16 19.28 7.13 4.32
N PHE A 17 19.92 5.98 4.39
CA PHE A 17 19.26 4.68 4.29
C PHE A 17 19.49 3.92 5.58
N VAL A 18 18.42 3.44 6.18
CA VAL A 18 18.46 2.60 7.38
C VAL A 18 17.87 1.24 7.03
N ARG A 19 18.67 0.20 7.22
CA ARG A 19 18.23 -1.19 7.05
C ARG A 19 17.87 -1.77 8.41
N LEU A 20 16.66 -2.30 8.52
CA LEU A 20 16.18 -2.99 9.71
C LEU A 20 16.63 -4.47 9.70
N GLY A 21 16.54 -5.12 10.85
CA GLY A 21 16.95 -6.52 11.01
C GLY A 21 16.06 -7.52 10.29
N ASP A 22 14.83 -7.15 9.95
CA ASP A 22 13.88 -7.94 9.15
C ASP A 22 14.08 -7.80 7.64
N GLY A 23 15.05 -6.99 7.22
CA GLY A 23 15.33 -6.69 5.81
C GLY A 23 14.62 -5.44 5.27
N SER A 24 13.69 -4.85 6.02
CA SER A 24 13.05 -3.58 5.64
C SER A 24 14.07 -2.45 5.48
N VAL A 25 13.80 -1.54 4.56
CA VAL A 25 14.67 -0.40 4.27
C VAL A 25 13.88 0.90 4.40
N ILE A 26 14.44 1.85 5.13
CA ILE A 26 13.90 3.20 5.30
C ILE A 26 14.82 4.17 4.58
N GLU A 27 14.32 4.88 3.58
CA GLU A 27 14.99 6.03 2.97
C GLU A 27 14.50 7.30 3.63
N MET A 28 15.41 8.14 4.10
CA MET A 28 15.12 9.40 4.76
C MET A 28 15.42 10.57 3.81
N LYS A 29 14.46 11.46 3.67
CA LYS A 29 14.66 12.78 3.06
C LYS A 29 15.53 13.66 3.98
N ASP A 30 16.03 14.75 3.46
CA ASP A 30 16.68 15.79 4.26
C ASP A 30 15.77 16.32 5.38
N ARG A 31 16.35 16.81 6.47
CA ARG A 31 15.65 17.37 7.65
C ARG A 31 14.62 16.45 8.29
N SER A 32 14.74 15.14 8.06
CA SER A 32 13.90 14.13 8.68
C SER A 32 14.49 13.65 10.00
N GLU A 33 13.61 13.22 10.90
CA GLU A 33 13.98 12.68 12.21
C GLU A 33 13.01 11.60 12.64
N PHE A 34 13.54 10.43 12.98
CA PHE A 34 12.79 9.35 13.58
C PHE A 34 13.61 8.58 14.62
N TYR A 35 12.94 7.77 15.43
CA TYR A 35 13.55 6.76 16.29
C TYR A 35 12.76 5.45 16.16
N LEU A 36 13.35 4.36 16.65
CA LEU A 36 12.78 3.01 16.56
C LEU A 36 12.44 2.47 17.93
N THR A 37 11.29 1.81 18.02
CA THR A 37 10.96 0.93 19.15
C THR A 37 10.63 -0.46 18.60
N LYS A 38 10.84 -1.49 19.42
CA LYS A 38 10.53 -2.88 19.10
C LYS A 38 9.84 -3.55 20.26
N ASN A 39 8.77 -4.28 19.99
CA ASN A 39 8.02 -5.08 20.93
C ASN A 39 7.66 -6.45 20.32
N SER A 40 6.80 -7.24 20.97
CA SER A 40 6.35 -8.55 20.50
C SER A 40 5.50 -8.48 19.23
N LEU A 41 4.84 -7.34 18.95
CA LEU A 41 4.00 -7.14 17.77
C LEU A 41 4.83 -6.76 16.54
N GLY A 42 6.01 -6.17 16.74
CA GLY A 42 6.87 -5.76 15.64
C GLY A 42 7.78 -4.57 15.94
N THR A 43 8.18 -3.89 14.87
CA THR A 43 9.01 -2.68 14.93
C THR A 43 8.17 -1.46 14.60
N THR A 44 8.27 -0.42 15.43
CA THR A 44 7.61 0.87 15.19
C THR A 44 8.65 1.95 14.87
N ILE A 45 8.43 2.64 13.75
CA ILE A 45 9.16 3.84 13.33
C ILE A 45 8.37 5.03 13.87
N HIS A 46 8.94 5.79 14.81
CA HIS A 46 8.32 7.03 15.32
C HIS A 46 8.86 8.21 14.52
N LEU A 47 8.13 8.64 13.48
CA LEU A 47 8.51 9.76 12.63
C LEU A 47 8.13 11.08 13.28
N ASN A 48 9.10 11.75 13.89
CA ASN A 48 8.89 13.04 14.55
C ASN A 48 8.63 14.15 13.53
N ARG A 49 9.37 14.14 12.40
CA ARG A 49 9.22 15.12 11.32
C ARG A 49 9.93 14.69 10.05
N GLY A 50 9.55 15.30 8.94
CA GLY A 50 10.16 15.10 7.63
C GLY A 50 9.49 14.01 6.83
N ALA A 51 10.17 13.46 5.84
CA ALA A 51 9.64 12.46 4.94
C ALA A 51 10.52 11.22 4.87
N ILE A 52 9.89 10.06 4.84
CA ILE A 52 10.53 8.77 4.65
C ILE A 52 9.83 7.99 3.55
N VAL A 53 10.57 7.16 2.84
CA VAL A 53 10.03 6.05 2.04
C VAL A 53 10.45 4.75 2.71
N VAL A 54 9.50 3.87 2.93
CA VAL A 54 9.69 2.58 3.58
C VAL A 54 9.44 1.47 2.57
N GLU A 55 10.44 0.62 2.35
CA GLU A 55 10.29 -0.67 1.71
C GLU A 55 10.20 -1.72 2.82
N ALA A 56 8.99 -2.04 3.23
CA ALA A 56 8.75 -3.06 4.25
C ALA A 56 8.99 -4.45 3.64
N ALA A 57 9.82 -5.26 4.31
CA ALA A 57 9.92 -6.67 3.98
C ALA A 57 8.59 -7.38 4.26
N LYS A 58 8.30 -8.48 3.56
CA LYS A 58 7.16 -9.31 3.88
C LYS A 58 7.29 -9.79 5.33
N GLN A 59 6.31 -9.43 6.12
CA GLN A 59 6.26 -9.75 7.55
C GLN A 59 5.46 -11.05 7.73
N GLY A 60 6.00 -12.00 8.51
CA GLY A 60 5.25 -13.18 8.89
C GLY A 60 4.24 -12.84 9.99
N LYS A 61 4.63 -13.12 11.26
CA LYS A 61 3.78 -12.83 12.44
C LYS A 61 3.98 -11.42 13.03
N GLN A 62 5.01 -10.70 12.61
CA GLN A 62 5.31 -9.36 13.10
C GLN A 62 4.89 -8.33 12.06
N HIS A 63 4.59 -7.11 12.50
CA HIS A 63 4.21 -6.00 11.65
C HIS A 63 5.25 -4.89 11.72
N LEU A 64 5.33 -4.09 10.68
CA LEU A 64 6.03 -2.83 10.70
C LEU A 64 5.01 -1.71 10.88
N PHE A 65 5.28 -0.83 11.83
CA PHE A 65 4.42 0.31 12.14
C PHE A 65 5.16 1.62 11.92
N VAL A 66 4.40 2.66 11.56
CA VAL A 66 4.90 4.04 11.56
C VAL A 66 3.92 4.91 12.34
N ASP A 67 4.42 5.51 13.41
CA ASP A 67 3.70 6.52 14.19
C ASP A 67 4.20 7.89 13.80
N THR A 68 3.30 8.84 13.67
CA THR A 68 3.62 10.23 13.33
C THR A 68 3.32 11.17 14.50
N GLY A 69 3.92 12.34 14.48
CA GLY A 69 3.79 13.33 15.56
C GLY A 69 2.38 13.87 15.78
N ASP A 70 1.47 13.71 14.82
CA ASP A 70 0.05 14.08 14.90
C ASP A 70 -0.87 12.94 15.37
N GLY A 71 -0.28 11.82 15.81
CA GLY A 71 -1.01 10.67 16.35
C GLY A 71 -1.57 9.71 15.30
N SER A 72 -1.08 9.76 14.05
CA SER A 72 -1.45 8.74 13.07
C SER A 72 -0.65 7.47 13.29
N HIS A 73 -1.31 6.34 13.15
CA HIS A 73 -0.73 5.01 13.23
C HIS A 73 -0.89 4.28 11.88
N VAL A 74 0.21 3.85 11.32
CA VAL A 74 0.27 3.16 10.02
C VAL A 74 0.80 1.76 10.23
N SER A 75 0.11 0.74 9.73
CA SER A 75 0.55 -0.66 9.80
C SER A 75 0.64 -1.30 8.43
N VAL A 76 1.67 -2.12 8.21
CA VAL A 76 1.96 -2.77 6.92
C VAL A 76 2.57 -4.16 7.10
N THR A 77 2.42 -4.98 6.05
CA THR A 77 2.92 -6.36 6.01
C THR A 77 3.69 -6.68 4.72
N GLY A 78 4.44 -5.74 4.16
CA GLY A 78 5.20 -5.99 2.93
C GLY A 78 4.86 -5.00 1.82
N THR A 79 4.99 -3.73 2.11
CA THR A 79 4.48 -2.62 1.32
C THR A 79 5.59 -1.63 1.02
N VAL A 80 5.52 -0.93 -0.10
CA VAL A 80 6.35 0.25 -0.38
C VAL A 80 5.47 1.49 -0.26
N PHE A 81 5.80 2.38 0.66
CA PHE A 81 5.00 3.56 0.95
C PHE A 81 5.85 4.73 1.44
N SER A 82 5.32 5.93 1.35
CA SER A 82 5.91 7.16 1.88
C SER A 82 5.07 7.69 3.03
N VAL A 83 5.73 8.22 4.04
CA VAL A 83 5.12 9.00 5.12
C VAL A 83 5.84 10.33 5.21
N ASN A 84 5.05 11.41 5.19
CA ASN A 84 5.51 12.77 5.42
C ASN A 84 4.80 13.32 6.65
N SER A 85 5.54 13.74 7.67
CA SER A 85 5.02 14.29 8.93
C SER A 85 5.56 15.70 9.16
N GLY A 86 4.66 16.62 9.43
CA GLY A 86 4.98 18.02 9.65
C GLY A 86 3.98 18.72 10.58
N THR A 87 4.15 20.02 10.78
CA THR A 87 3.33 20.83 11.70
C THR A 87 1.85 20.94 11.27
N LYS A 88 1.54 20.70 9.99
CA LYS A 88 0.17 20.75 9.45
C LYS A 88 -0.53 19.38 9.51
N GLY A 89 0.16 18.34 9.95
CA GLY A 89 -0.30 16.96 9.95
C GLY A 89 0.58 16.04 9.12
N SER A 90 0.05 14.88 8.78
CA SER A 90 0.77 13.83 8.07
C SER A 90 0.10 13.44 6.76
N ARG A 91 0.92 12.95 5.81
CA ARG A 91 0.50 12.37 4.53
C ARG A 91 1.10 10.99 4.41
N VAL A 92 0.27 10.03 4.05
CA VAL A 92 0.67 8.65 3.74
C VAL A 92 0.34 8.38 2.28
N SER A 93 1.31 7.91 1.51
CA SER A 93 1.18 7.64 0.07
C SER A 93 1.69 6.23 -0.23
N VAL A 94 0.86 5.40 -0.85
CA VAL A 94 1.21 4.01 -1.14
C VAL A 94 1.75 3.87 -2.57
N ILE A 95 2.89 3.23 -2.70
CA ILE A 95 3.53 2.96 -3.99
C ILE A 95 3.17 1.55 -4.45
N GLU A 96 3.30 0.57 -3.55
CA GLU A 96 3.05 -0.85 -3.81
C GLU A 96 2.47 -1.52 -2.56
N GLY A 97 1.46 -2.37 -2.73
CA GLY A 97 0.81 -3.12 -1.64
C GLY A 97 -0.35 -2.37 -0.99
N GLU A 98 -0.58 -2.67 0.28
CA GLU A 98 -1.71 -2.16 1.06
C GLU A 98 -1.23 -1.63 2.42
N VAL A 99 -1.75 -0.49 2.83
CA VAL A 99 -1.44 0.21 4.08
C VAL A 99 -2.72 0.43 4.86
N HIS A 100 -2.71 0.05 6.13
CA HIS A 100 -3.75 0.39 7.09
C HIS A 100 -3.31 1.62 7.87
N MET A 101 -4.10 2.66 7.84
CA MET A 101 -3.86 3.93 8.53
C MET A 101 -5.00 4.22 9.48
N ASP A 102 -4.70 4.35 10.76
CA ASP A 102 -5.61 4.91 11.76
C ASP A 102 -5.21 6.35 12.11
N HIS A 103 -6.19 7.24 12.15
CA HIS A 103 -6.03 8.60 12.66
C HIS A 103 -7.33 9.05 13.34
N ALA A 104 -7.23 9.46 14.60
CA ALA A 104 -8.36 9.92 15.40
C ALA A 104 -9.54 8.93 15.44
N GLY A 105 -9.25 7.61 15.48
CA GLY A 105 -10.26 6.54 15.51
C GLY A 105 -10.93 6.27 14.14
N SER A 106 -10.40 6.84 13.06
CA SER A 106 -10.85 6.56 11.70
C SER A 106 -9.81 5.71 10.98
N GLU A 107 -10.15 4.45 10.72
CA GLU A 107 -9.32 3.54 9.94
C GLU A 107 -9.55 3.72 8.44
N ARG A 108 -8.46 3.71 7.68
CA ARG A 108 -8.46 3.75 6.21
C ARG A 108 -7.51 2.72 5.67
N VAL A 109 -7.93 2.01 4.64
CA VAL A 109 -7.09 1.10 3.86
C VAL A 109 -6.70 1.82 2.57
N LEU A 110 -5.40 1.93 2.32
CA LEU A 110 -4.83 2.58 1.14
C LEU A 110 -4.11 1.55 0.29
N ARG A 111 -4.29 1.64 -1.01
CA ARG A 111 -3.65 0.75 -2.01
C ARG A 111 -2.67 1.51 -2.89
N GLY A 112 -1.90 0.79 -3.67
CA GLY A 112 -0.91 1.37 -4.59
C GLY A 112 -1.51 2.50 -5.45
N GLY A 113 -0.88 3.67 -5.42
CA GLY A 113 -1.34 4.90 -6.05
C GLY A 113 -2.26 5.78 -5.20
N GLU A 114 -2.75 5.28 -4.06
CA GLU A 114 -3.63 6.03 -3.16
C GLU A 114 -2.86 6.82 -2.11
N GLN A 115 -3.52 7.84 -1.59
CA GLN A 115 -2.96 8.77 -0.61
C GLN A 115 -4.02 9.19 0.40
N ALA A 116 -3.63 9.28 1.67
CA ALA A 116 -4.42 9.92 2.72
C ALA A 116 -3.64 11.04 3.41
N THR A 117 -4.38 12.05 3.86
CA THR A 117 -3.87 13.15 4.69
C THR A 117 -4.69 13.21 5.97
N THR A 118 -4.05 13.61 7.09
CA THR A 118 -4.70 13.76 8.40
C THR A 118 -5.41 15.09 8.56
N SER A 119 -5.08 16.06 7.71
CA SER A 119 -5.66 17.40 7.73
C SER A 119 -6.05 17.85 6.34
N ALA A 120 -7.21 18.52 6.23
CA ALA A 120 -7.66 19.15 5.00
C ALA A 120 -6.74 20.29 4.52
N SER A 121 -5.89 20.83 5.40
CA SER A 121 -4.91 21.86 5.06
C SER A 121 -3.70 21.33 4.30
N ILE A 122 -3.56 20.00 4.20
CA ILE A 122 -2.49 19.35 3.43
C ILE A 122 -2.99 19.11 2.01
N GLU A 123 -2.38 19.78 1.05
CA GLU A 123 -2.69 19.60 -0.36
C GLU A 123 -2.37 18.15 -0.80
N ARG A 124 -3.27 17.56 -1.57
CA ARG A 124 -3.03 16.27 -2.22
C ARG A 124 -2.23 16.50 -3.49
N ILE A 125 -1.13 15.80 -3.61
CA ILE A 125 -0.27 15.81 -4.81
C ILE A 125 -0.14 14.39 -5.35
N PRO A 126 0.11 14.19 -6.64
CA PRO A 126 0.34 12.84 -7.18
C PRO A 126 1.42 12.10 -6.39
N VAL A 127 1.22 10.81 -6.12
CA VAL A 127 2.18 10.00 -5.34
C VAL A 127 3.58 10.05 -5.94
N LYS A 128 3.69 10.04 -7.28
CA LYS A 128 4.98 10.16 -7.99
C LYS A 128 5.74 11.45 -7.65
N ASP A 129 5.00 12.55 -7.43
CA ASP A 129 5.60 13.85 -7.13
C ASP A 129 6.02 13.93 -5.66
N GLU A 130 5.22 13.31 -4.76
CA GLU A 130 5.55 13.16 -3.33
C GLU A 130 6.88 12.47 -3.11
N ILE A 131 7.16 11.43 -3.90
CA ILE A 131 8.37 10.58 -3.76
C ILE A 131 9.51 10.98 -4.71
N SER A 132 9.37 12.08 -5.46
CA SER A 132 10.35 12.53 -6.47
C SER A 132 11.76 12.76 -5.91
N TRP A 133 11.87 13.02 -4.62
CA TRP A 133 13.13 13.19 -3.89
C TRP A 133 13.86 11.85 -3.62
N SER A 134 13.17 10.72 -3.68
CA SER A 134 13.77 9.40 -3.44
C SER A 134 14.80 9.05 -4.52
N ARG A 135 15.90 8.41 -4.13
CA ARG A 135 16.88 7.87 -5.08
C ARG A 135 16.33 6.78 -5.97
N LYS A 136 15.20 6.17 -5.56
CA LYS A 136 14.48 5.15 -6.32
C LYS A 136 13.21 5.70 -7.01
N ALA A 137 13.05 7.02 -7.07
CA ALA A 137 11.84 7.67 -7.60
C ALA A 137 11.45 7.18 -9.00
N ALA A 138 12.41 7.00 -9.90
CA ALA A 138 12.16 6.48 -11.25
C ALA A 138 11.53 5.09 -11.24
N ARG A 139 12.08 4.16 -10.43
CA ARG A 139 11.54 2.80 -10.25
C ARG A 139 10.13 2.82 -9.66
N TYR A 140 9.90 3.63 -8.65
CA TYR A 140 8.58 3.77 -8.03
C TYR A 140 7.54 4.36 -8.98
N ALA A 141 7.93 5.36 -9.80
CA ALA A 141 7.06 5.93 -10.81
C ALA A 141 6.69 4.91 -11.89
N GLU A 142 7.63 4.06 -12.30
CA GLU A 142 7.39 2.94 -13.23
C GLU A 142 6.41 1.93 -12.64
N THR A 143 6.59 1.52 -11.39
CA THR A 143 5.68 0.62 -10.68
C THR A 143 4.28 1.21 -10.60
N LEU A 144 4.13 2.46 -10.17
CA LEU A 144 2.84 3.16 -10.12
C LEU A 144 2.15 3.23 -11.49
N SER A 145 2.91 3.54 -12.55
CA SER A 145 2.39 3.58 -13.92
C SER A 145 1.91 2.21 -14.39
N ALA A 146 2.68 1.17 -14.08
CA ALA A 146 2.34 -0.21 -14.44
C ALA A 146 1.06 -0.69 -13.75
N PHE A 147 0.90 -0.43 -12.45
CA PHE A 147 -0.33 -0.75 -11.71
C PHE A 147 -1.53 0.06 -12.21
N ASN A 148 -1.37 1.35 -12.47
CA ASN A 148 -2.44 2.18 -13.03
C ASN A 148 -2.91 1.65 -14.40
N SER A 149 -1.97 1.25 -15.25
CA SER A 149 -2.28 0.64 -16.54
C SER A 149 -3.03 -0.68 -16.38
N LEU A 150 -2.56 -1.56 -15.48
CA LEU A 150 -3.23 -2.82 -15.19
C LEU A 150 -4.64 -2.61 -14.65
N ASN A 151 -4.83 -1.74 -13.67
CA ASN A 151 -6.13 -1.44 -13.09
C ASN A 151 -7.10 -0.87 -14.13
N LYS A 152 -6.62 -0.01 -15.04
CA LYS A 152 -7.42 0.53 -16.13
C LYS A 152 -7.90 -0.57 -17.09
N GLU A 153 -7.06 -1.54 -17.40
CA GLU A 153 -7.45 -2.66 -18.27
C GLU A 153 -8.41 -3.61 -17.54
N LEU A 154 -8.14 -3.97 -16.30
CA LEU A 154 -9.04 -4.80 -15.49
C LEU A 154 -10.42 -4.14 -15.30
N GLY A 155 -10.46 -2.81 -15.17
CA GLY A 155 -11.71 -2.07 -15.09
C GLY A 155 -12.58 -2.12 -16.36
N LYS A 156 -12.02 -2.51 -17.49
CA LYS A 156 -12.77 -2.72 -18.75
C LYS A 156 -13.42 -4.11 -18.85
N VAL A 157 -13.01 -5.05 -17.99
CA VAL A 157 -13.60 -6.40 -17.98
C VAL A 157 -15.04 -6.29 -17.53
N ALA A 158 -15.94 -6.73 -18.41
CA ALA A 158 -17.37 -6.69 -18.13
C ALA A 158 -17.70 -7.55 -16.89
N GLN A 159 -18.29 -6.92 -15.89
CA GLN A 159 -18.86 -7.65 -14.77
C GLN A 159 -20.20 -8.24 -15.22
N PRO A 160 -20.50 -9.50 -14.88
CA PRO A 160 -21.82 -10.07 -15.17
C PRO A 160 -22.88 -9.24 -14.45
N GLY A 161 -23.76 -8.64 -15.22
CA GLY A 161 -24.90 -7.90 -14.67
C GLY A 161 -25.78 -8.81 -13.81
N VAL A 162 -26.49 -8.21 -12.87
CA VAL A 162 -27.54 -8.91 -12.11
C VAL A 162 -28.57 -9.43 -13.11
N ARG A 163 -28.66 -10.75 -13.27
CA ARG A 163 -29.71 -11.38 -14.09
C ARG A 163 -30.92 -11.61 -13.20
N ASN A 164 -31.93 -10.81 -13.37
CA ASN A 164 -33.25 -11.00 -12.74
C ASN A 164 -34.03 -12.06 -13.52
N SER A 165 -33.59 -13.32 -13.49
CA SER A 165 -34.29 -14.44 -14.07
C SER A 165 -35.06 -15.17 -12.97
N THR A 166 -36.38 -15.27 -13.11
CA THR A 166 -37.23 -16.05 -12.22
C THR A 166 -37.25 -17.54 -12.56
N HIS A 167 -36.63 -17.97 -13.66
CA HIS A 167 -36.66 -19.35 -14.15
C HIS A 167 -36.27 -20.42 -13.13
N LEU A 168 -35.36 -20.09 -12.21
CA LEU A 168 -34.96 -21.01 -11.16
C LEU A 168 -35.93 -21.01 -9.97
N LEU A 169 -36.75 -19.97 -9.83
CA LEU A 169 -37.77 -19.91 -8.77
C LEU A 169 -38.90 -20.91 -9.04
N ASP A 170 -39.21 -21.15 -10.31
CA ASP A 170 -40.26 -22.10 -10.72
C ASP A 170 -39.85 -23.57 -10.45
N LEU A 171 -38.57 -23.83 -10.24
CA LEU A 171 -38.01 -25.14 -9.95
C LEU A 171 -37.80 -25.39 -8.44
N MET A 172 -38.13 -24.40 -7.59
CA MET A 172 -37.89 -24.51 -6.17
C MET A 172 -38.99 -25.36 -5.50
N PRO A 173 -38.60 -26.28 -4.59
CA PRO A 173 -39.55 -27.06 -3.80
C PRO A 173 -40.44 -26.14 -2.96
N GLU A 174 -41.70 -26.58 -2.75
CA GLU A 174 -42.61 -25.91 -1.80
C GLU A 174 -41.96 -25.84 -0.41
N GLY A 175 -42.06 -24.68 0.25
CA GLY A 175 -41.48 -24.45 1.58
C GLY A 175 -40.04 -23.95 1.58
N THR A 176 -39.46 -23.62 0.44
CA THR A 176 -38.13 -22.99 0.40
C THR A 176 -38.15 -21.62 1.07
N ILE A 177 -37.37 -21.43 2.14
CA ILE A 177 -37.31 -20.19 2.91
C ILE A 177 -36.26 -19.22 2.36
N VAL A 178 -35.16 -19.74 1.79
CA VAL A 178 -34.06 -18.92 1.28
C VAL A 178 -33.58 -19.49 -0.06
N TYR A 179 -33.43 -18.60 -1.04
CA TYR A 179 -32.84 -18.88 -2.33
C TYR A 179 -31.72 -17.85 -2.61
N ALA A 180 -30.56 -18.33 -3.00
CA ALA A 180 -29.44 -17.48 -3.39
C ALA A 180 -28.88 -17.98 -4.74
N ALA A 181 -28.74 -17.09 -5.72
CA ALA A 181 -28.12 -17.37 -7.00
C ALA A 181 -26.93 -16.44 -7.20
N LEU A 182 -25.77 -17.02 -7.52
CA LEU A 182 -24.57 -16.26 -7.88
C LEU A 182 -24.43 -16.22 -9.41
N PRO A 183 -24.04 -15.08 -10.00
CA PRO A 183 -23.78 -14.99 -11.42
C PRO A 183 -22.56 -15.86 -11.80
N ASN A 184 -22.56 -16.39 -13.01
CA ASN A 184 -21.40 -17.11 -13.52
C ASN A 184 -20.24 -16.12 -13.77
N LEU A 185 -19.22 -16.18 -12.92
CA LEU A 185 -18.03 -15.34 -12.97
C LEU A 185 -16.90 -15.92 -13.84
N THR A 186 -17.07 -17.11 -14.43
CA THR A 186 -15.98 -17.82 -15.12
C THR A 186 -15.35 -16.96 -16.22
N SER A 187 -16.15 -16.34 -17.08
CA SER A 187 -15.63 -15.48 -18.16
C SER A 187 -14.88 -14.25 -17.62
N THR A 188 -15.39 -13.62 -16.58
CA THR A 188 -14.74 -12.46 -15.93
C THR A 188 -13.41 -12.85 -15.31
N ILE A 189 -13.37 -13.99 -14.60
CA ILE A 189 -12.14 -14.49 -13.97
C ILE A 189 -11.09 -14.87 -15.04
N VAL A 190 -11.48 -15.60 -16.07
CA VAL A 190 -10.57 -16.01 -17.15
C VAL A 190 -10.01 -14.79 -17.88
N GLU A 191 -10.84 -13.82 -18.22
CA GLU A 191 -10.39 -12.61 -18.90
C GLU A 191 -9.50 -11.73 -18.03
N SER A 192 -9.85 -11.55 -16.75
CA SER A 192 -9.00 -10.84 -15.79
C SER A 192 -7.64 -11.51 -15.62
N HIS A 193 -7.62 -12.84 -15.52
CA HIS A 193 -6.37 -13.61 -15.42
C HIS A 193 -5.53 -13.46 -16.69
N ARG A 194 -6.13 -13.53 -17.88
CA ARG A 194 -5.44 -13.34 -19.16
C ARG A 194 -4.79 -11.95 -19.23
N ILE A 195 -5.54 -10.89 -18.92
CA ILE A 195 -5.03 -9.51 -18.91
C ILE A 195 -3.88 -9.38 -17.92
N MET A 196 -4.02 -9.93 -16.74
CA MET A 196 -2.97 -9.89 -15.70
C MET A 196 -1.69 -10.56 -16.19
N GLN A 197 -1.78 -11.77 -16.75
CA GLN A 197 -0.63 -12.51 -17.29
C GLN A 197 0.05 -11.76 -18.44
N GLU A 198 -0.73 -11.22 -19.38
CA GLU A 198 -0.18 -10.43 -20.48
C GLU A 198 0.58 -9.21 -20.00
N ARG A 199 0.03 -8.47 -19.03
CA ARG A 199 0.68 -7.29 -18.47
C ARG A 199 1.92 -7.62 -17.66
N ILE A 200 1.91 -8.69 -16.87
CA ILE A 200 3.08 -9.19 -16.15
C ILE A 200 4.20 -9.54 -17.14
N ASN A 201 3.87 -10.20 -18.25
CA ASN A 201 4.85 -10.58 -19.28
C ASN A 201 5.43 -9.37 -20.02
N GLN A 202 4.66 -8.31 -20.22
CA GLN A 202 5.06 -7.11 -20.94
C GLN A 202 5.82 -6.08 -20.09
N ASN A 203 5.70 -6.13 -18.77
CA ASN A 203 6.22 -5.10 -17.88
C ASN A 203 7.16 -5.67 -16.82
N ALA A 204 8.40 -5.18 -16.77
CA ALA A 204 9.41 -5.67 -15.84
C ALA A 204 9.03 -5.40 -14.37
N ALA A 205 8.46 -4.23 -14.05
CA ALA A 205 8.08 -3.89 -12.70
C ALA A 205 6.96 -4.81 -12.17
N LEU A 206 5.97 -5.15 -13.03
CA LEU A 206 4.91 -6.10 -12.68
C LEU A 206 5.46 -7.53 -12.52
N ARG A 207 6.46 -7.94 -13.32
CA ARG A 207 7.11 -9.25 -13.14
C ARG A 207 7.85 -9.34 -11.81
N GLU A 208 8.62 -8.31 -11.46
CA GLU A 208 9.33 -8.27 -10.19
C GLU A 208 8.37 -8.31 -9.00
N TRP A 209 7.29 -7.55 -9.08
CA TRP A 209 6.24 -7.56 -8.09
C TRP A 209 5.60 -8.96 -7.96
N TRP A 210 5.16 -9.55 -9.10
CA TRP A 210 4.54 -10.87 -9.10
C TRP A 210 5.45 -11.97 -8.55
N ALA A 211 6.73 -11.94 -8.91
CA ALA A 211 7.70 -12.89 -8.39
C ALA A 211 7.83 -12.82 -6.85
N LYS A 212 7.76 -11.61 -6.28
CA LYS A 212 7.75 -11.43 -4.82
C LYS A 212 6.46 -11.93 -4.19
N GLU A 213 5.30 -11.68 -4.84
CA GLU A 213 4.00 -12.13 -4.33
C GLU A 213 3.85 -13.66 -4.40
N ALA A 214 4.30 -14.28 -5.50
CA ALA A 214 4.19 -15.73 -5.71
C ALA A 214 5.18 -16.55 -4.85
N SER A 215 6.21 -15.92 -4.28
CA SER A 215 7.24 -16.59 -3.45
C SER A 215 6.95 -16.56 -1.94
N GLY A 216 5.87 -15.97 -1.51
CA GLY A 216 5.39 -15.91 -0.11
C GLY A 216 4.16 -16.73 0.07
#